data_746d9a1a97a4b802aa73c1bf0ad5d023
#
_entry.id   746d9a1a97a4b802aa73c1bf0ad5d023
#
_cell.length_a   1.000
_cell.length_b   1.000
_cell.length_c   1.000
_cell.angle_alpha   90.00
_cell.angle_beta   90.00
_cell.angle_gamma   90.00
#
_symmetry.space_group_name_H-M   'P 1'
#
loop_
_entity.id
_entity.type
_entity.pdbx_description
1 polymer ?
#
loop_
_entity_poly.entity_id
_entity_poly.type
_entity_poly.pdbx_seq_one_letter_code
_entity_poly.pdbx_strand_id
1 'polypeptide(L)'
;MNVVKRDGRKEPVAFDKITQRIGKLCYGLSPDHVSPTQIAQKVIQGVYDGVTTVALDDLAAETAAYLTTQHPDYSRLAARIAVSNLHKMTSDSFSKVMTALYGYINPKNGQNAPLVSDEVLEIATLNKERLDAAIVYQRDYEYDFFGYKTLEKSYLLRIDGVPAERPQQMLMRVSLGIHKADIDAAIETYHLMSEKWFTHATPTMFNAGTPAPQMSSCFLLAMKEDSIDGIFETLSLCAQISKSAGGIGLSVSNIRASGSYIKGSGGTSNGLVPMLRVYDNTARYVDQGGGKRKGAFAVYLEPWHADVMAFLDLKKNHGKEEARARDLFYAMWVPDLFMKRIQV
;
A
#
# COMPACT_ATOMS: atom_id res chain seq x y z
N MET A 1 34.30 22.22 2.57
CA MET A 1 33.00 21.52 2.42
C MET A 1 32.13 21.80 3.63
N ASN A 2 30.89 22.17 3.39
CA ASN A 2 29.88 22.40 4.43
C ASN A 2 28.70 21.46 4.23
N VAL A 3 28.05 21.09 5.34
CA VAL A 3 26.74 20.41 5.34
C VAL A 3 25.64 21.38 5.75
N VAL A 4 24.46 21.18 5.19
CA VAL A 4 23.27 21.93 5.58
C VAL A 4 22.46 21.08 6.57
N LYS A 5 22.28 21.64 7.77
CA LYS A 5 21.47 21.02 8.83
C LYS A 5 19.98 21.12 8.50
N ARG A 6 19.13 20.34 9.22
CA ARG A 6 17.67 20.38 9.09
C ARG A 6 17.05 21.74 9.41
N ASP A 7 17.72 22.53 10.25
CA ASP A 7 17.31 23.92 10.58
C ASP A 7 17.89 24.96 9.62
N GLY A 8 18.51 24.54 8.51
CA GLY A 8 19.09 25.41 7.49
C GLY A 8 20.49 25.94 7.80
N ARG A 9 21.04 25.71 9.00
CA ARG A 9 22.40 26.13 9.33
C ARG A 9 23.44 25.38 8.52
N LYS A 10 24.51 26.07 8.13
CA LYS A 10 25.68 25.47 7.46
C LYS A 10 26.77 25.22 8.50
N GLU A 11 27.33 24.03 8.52
CA GLU A 11 28.46 23.63 9.38
C GLU A 11 29.54 22.96 8.54
N PRO A 12 30.82 23.06 8.92
CA PRO A 12 31.86 22.25 8.29
C PRO A 12 31.58 20.77 8.42
N VAL A 13 31.90 20.01 7.35
CA VAL A 13 31.81 18.55 7.38
C VAL A 13 32.72 17.97 8.44
N ALA A 14 32.18 17.17 9.35
CA ALA A 14 32.95 16.41 10.34
C ALA A 14 32.70 14.91 10.11
N PHE A 15 33.66 14.23 9.53
CA PHE A 15 33.56 12.82 9.16
C PHE A 15 33.37 11.90 10.36
N ASP A 16 33.98 12.22 11.50
CA ASP A 16 33.80 11.47 12.76
C ASP A 16 32.35 11.46 13.20
N LYS A 17 31.59 12.56 12.99
CA LYS A 17 30.16 12.64 13.33
C LYS A 17 29.32 11.65 12.50
N ILE A 18 29.72 11.36 11.25
CA ILE A 18 29.02 10.38 10.40
C ILE A 18 29.23 8.98 10.99
N THR A 19 30.48 8.61 11.29
CA THR A 19 30.81 7.30 11.89
C THR A 19 30.14 7.12 13.25
N GLN A 20 30.20 8.12 14.13
CA GLN A 20 29.56 8.08 15.45
C GLN A 20 28.05 7.95 15.38
N ARG A 21 27.41 8.64 14.40
CA ARG A 21 25.98 8.54 14.19
C ARG A 21 25.55 7.13 13.79
N ILE A 22 26.25 6.51 12.84
CA ILE A 22 25.98 5.15 12.41
C ILE A 22 26.24 4.17 13.56
N GLY A 23 27.36 4.34 14.26
CA GLY A 23 27.74 3.50 15.41
C GLY A 23 26.67 3.46 16.52
N LYS A 24 26.03 4.61 16.82
CA LYS A 24 24.93 4.68 17.80
C LYS A 24 23.72 3.80 17.45
N LEU A 25 23.56 3.41 16.19
CA LEU A 25 22.43 2.59 15.71
C LEU A 25 22.81 1.11 15.57
N CYS A 26 24.06 0.73 15.87
CA CYS A 26 24.55 -0.66 15.78
C CYS A 26 24.27 -1.50 17.04
N TYR A 27 23.52 -0.98 18.02
CA TYR A 27 23.22 -1.74 19.24
C TYR A 27 22.53 -3.09 18.92
N GLY A 28 23.01 -4.17 19.57
CA GLY A 28 22.45 -5.53 19.40
C GLY A 28 22.65 -6.14 18.01
N LEU A 29 23.51 -5.55 17.16
CA LEU A 29 23.95 -6.14 15.89
C LEU A 29 25.30 -6.83 16.07
N SER A 30 25.64 -7.75 15.16
CA SER A 30 26.92 -8.48 15.19
C SER A 30 28.11 -7.54 14.99
N PRO A 31 28.97 -7.34 15.99
CA PRO A 31 30.13 -6.43 15.87
C PRO A 31 31.20 -6.97 14.91
N ASP A 32 31.27 -8.29 14.71
CA ASP A 32 32.24 -8.93 13.84
C ASP A 32 31.93 -8.77 12.36
N HIS A 33 30.64 -8.52 12.02
CA HIS A 33 30.17 -8.46 10.64
C HIS A 33 29.70 -7.06 10.23
N VAL A 34 29.25 -6.22 11.18
CA VAL A 34 28.69 -4.90 10.88
C VAL A 34 29.68 -3.81 11.24
N SER A 35 30.24 -3.16 10.21
CA SER A 35 31.24 -2.09 10.38
C SER A 35 30.64 -0.71 10.09
N PRO A 36 30.42 0.14 11.12
CA PRO A 36 30.01 1.53 10.93
C PRO A 36 31.02 2.33 10.09
N THR A 37 32.32 2.02 10.26
CA THR A 37 33.39 2.69 9.53
C THR A 37 33.33 2.43 8.03
N GLN A 38 33.02 1.19 7.61
CA GLN A 38 32.89 0.84 6.20
C GLN A 38 31.75 1.63 5.52
N ILE A 39 30.62 1.78 6.21
CA ILE A 39 29.50 2.59 5.72
C ILE A 39 29.91 4.06 5.66
N ALA A 40 30.48 4.59 6.73
CA ALA A 40 30.92 5.98 6.78
C ALA A 40 31.91 6.34 5.66
N GLN A 41 32.88 5.48 5.37
CA GLN A 41 33.82 5.68 4.27
C GLN A 41 33.10 5.80 2.90
N LYS A 42 32.11 4.96 2.64
CA LYS A 42 31.31 5.04 1.39
C LYS A 42 30.47 6.32 1.35
N VAL A 43 29.85 6.70 2.47
CA VAL A 43 29.09 7.95 2.57
C VAL A 43 29.98 9.16 2.33
N ILE A 44 31.19 9.17 2.90
CA ILE A 44 32.16 10.26 2.73
C ILE A 44 32.54 10.46 1.25
N GLN A 45 32.65 9.40 0.48
CA GLN A 45 32.94 9.48 -0.97
C GLN A 45 31.83 10.20 -1.75
N GLY A 46 30.59 10.17 -1.27
CA GLY A 46 29.45 10.84 -1.86
C GLY A 46 29.18 12.26 -1.33
N VAL A 47 30.03 12.79 -0.44
CA VAL A 47 29.85 14.13 0.15
C VAL A 47 30.29 15.21 -0.84
N TYR A 48 29.42 16.20 -1.03
CA TYR A 48 29.70 17.42 -1.80
C TYR A 48 29.37 18.67 -0.95
N ASP A 49 29.84 19.84 -1.37
CA ASP A 49 29.56 21.07 -0.62
C ASP A 49 28.07 21.43 -0.66
N GLY A 50 27.52 21.68 0.51
CA GLY A 50 26.07 21.99 0.64
C GLY A 50 25.17 20.75 0.73
N VAL A 51 25.69 19.52 0.83
CA VAL A 51 24.89 18.32 1.06
C VAL A 51 24.07 18.44 2.35
N THR A 52 22.82 18.04 2.32
CA THR A 52 21.97 18.07 3.52
C THR A 52 22.24 16.86 4.44
N THR A 53 22.06 17.05 5.74
CA THR A 53 22.17 15.93 6.69
C THR A 53 21.07 14.88 6.48
N VAL A 54 19.94 15.22 5.84
CA VAL A 54 18.90 14.28 5.40
C VAL A 54 19.47 13.38 4.31
N ALA A 55 20.03 13.96 3.24
CA ALA A 55 20.64 13.19 2.15
C ALA A 55 21.78 12.29 2.62
N LEU A 56 22.59 12.73 3.61
CA LEU A 56 23.62 11.88 4.21
C LEU A 56 23.04 10.69 4.99
N ASP A 57 21.95 10.89 5.72
CA ASP A 57 21.25 9.78 6.39
C ASP A 57 20.64 8.80 5.36
N ASP A 58 20.07 9.29 4.27
CA ASP A 58 19.51 8.46 3.19
C ASP A 58 20.62 7.65 2.50
N LEU A 59 21.74 8.29 2.13
CA LEU A 59 22.88 7.61 1.53
C LEU A 59 23.48 6.55 2.47
N ALA A 60 23.53 6.82 3.78
CA ALA A 60 24.00 5.86 4.77
C ALA A 60 23.06 4.65 4.89
N ALA A 61 21.74 4.87 4.86
CA ALA A 61 20.74 3.81 4.88
C ALA A 61 20.83 2.93 3.62
N GLU A 62 20.92 3.53 2.43
CA GLU A 62 21.06 2.81 1.16
C GLU A 62 22.39 2.04 1.08
N THR A 63 23.48 2.64 1.57
CA THR A 63 24.79 1.97 1.64
C THR A 63 24.73 0.75 2.55
N ALA A 64 24.10 0.87 3.72
CA ALA A 64 23.90 -0.26 4.62
C ALA A 64 23.00 -1.33 4.00
N ALA A 65 21.92 -0.93 3.32
CA ALA A 65 21.01 -1.84 2.63
C ALA A 65 21.72 -2.66 1.53
N TYR A 66 22.62 -2.03 0.77
CA TYR A 66 23.44 -2.73 -0.23
C TYR A 66 24.34 -3.81 0.40
N LEU A 67 24.82 -3.60 1.61
CA LEU A 67 25.68 -4.56 2.33
C LEU A 67 24.89 -5.74 2.95
N THR A 68 23.56 -5.78 2.82
CA THR A 68 22.72 -6.90 3.30
C THR A 68 23.14 -8.24 2.69
N THR A 69 23.73 -8.24 1.50
CA THR A 69 24.29 -9.44 0.86
C THR A 69 25.47 -10.03 1.62
N GLN A 70 26.15 -9.26 2.46
CA GLN A 70 27.27 -9.69 3.29
C GLN A 70 26.78 -10.23 4.66
N HIS A 71 25.82 -9.52 5.29
CA HIS A 71 25.24 -9.95 6.56
C HIS A 71 23.83 -9.34 6.74
N PRO A 72 22.81 -10.11 7.22
CA PRO A 72 21.44 -9.64 7.38
C PRO A 72 21.27 -8.46 8.33
N ASP A 73 22.15 -8.30 9.32
CA ASP A 73 22.13 -7.17 10.26
C ASP A 73 22.32 -5.81 9.59
N TYR A 74 22.91 -5.76 8.40
CA TYR A 74 22.96 -4.51 7.63
C TYR A 74 21.59 -4.02 7.20
N SER A 75 20.62 -4.92 6.95
CA SER A 75 19.22 -4.54 6.70
C SER A 75 18.60 -3.87 7.92
N ARG A 76 18.87 -4.39 9.12
CA ARG A 76 18.39 -3.80 10.38
C ARG A 76 19.03 -2.42 10.63
N LEU A 77 20.34 -2.31 10.39
CA LEU A 77 21.05 -1.03 10.52
C LEU A 77 20.51 0.00 9.52
N ALA A 78 20.32 -0.38 8.27
CA ALA A 78 19.74 0.47 7.23
C ALA A 78 18.35 1.00 7.64
N ALA A 79 17.48 0.12 8.14
CA ALA A 79 16.16 0.50 8.67
C ALA A 79 16.29 1.52 9.82
N ARG A 80 17.18 1.25 10.79
CA ARG A 80 17.39 2.15 11.94
C ARG A 80 17.87 3.53 11.54
N ILE A 81 18.74 3.62 10.55
CA ILE A 81 19.21 4.92 10.01
C ILE A 81 18.03 5.67 9.37
N ALA A 82 17.25 4.99 8.51
CA ALA A 82 16.09 5.59 7.84
C ALA A 82 14.99 5.98 8.83
N VAL A 83 14.65 5.14 9.81
CA VAL A 83 13.70 5.45 10.89
C VAL A 83 14.17 6.66 11.70
N SER A 84 15.43 6.69 12.09
CA SER A 84 15.99 7.84 12.82
C SER A 84 15.98 9.12 11.99
N ASN A 85 16.10 9.02 10.66
CA ASN A 85 15.93 10.16 9.75
C ASN A 85 14.48 10.66 9.78
N LEU A 86 13.50 9.76 9.67
CA LEU A 86 12.06 10.08 9.76
C LEU A 86 11.72 10.72 11.11
N HIS A 87 12.19 10.15 12.24
CA HIS A 87 11.89 10.67 13.58
C HIS A 87 12.40 12.10 13.80
N LYS A 88 13.48 12.49 13.12
CA LYS A 88 14.01 13.86 13.19
C LYS A 88 13.20 14.86 12.36
N MET A 89 12.38 14.39 11.42
CA MET A 89 11.56 15.23 10.55
C MET A 89 10.11 15.30 10.99
N THR A 90 9.68 14.41 11.90
CA THR A 90 8.29 14.25 12.32
C THR A 90 8.12 14.50 13.82
N SER A 91 6.92 14.94 14.21
CA SER A 91 6.56 15.12 15.63
C SER A 91 6.43 13.77 16.34
N ASP A 92 6.78 13.74 17.62
CA ASP A 92 6.56 12.61 18.54
C ASP A 92 5.20 12.67 19.26
N SER A 93 4.41 13.70 19.03
CA SER A 93 3.05 13.81 19.57
C SER A 93 2.04 13.38 18.51
N PHE A 94 1.32 12.31 18.77
CA PHE A 94 0.27 11.78 17.90
C PHE A 94 -0.83 12.82 17.64
N SER A 95 -1.30 13.48 18.69
CA SER A 95 -2.35 14.49 18.59
C SER A 95 -1.95 15.68 17.73
N LYS A 96 -0.69 16.14 17.82
CA LYS A 96 -0.17 17.19 16.93
C LYS A 96 -0.11 16.75 15.48
N VAL A 97 0.28 15.50 15.23
CA VAL A 97 0.30 14.93 13.86
C VAL A 97 -1.11 14.84 13.30
N MET A 98 -2.09 14.37 14.06
CA MET A 98 -3.49 14.32 13.61
C MET A 98 -4.02 15.72 13.28
N THR A 99 -3.69 16.73 14.09
CA THR A 99 -4.05 18.13 13.83
C THR A 99 -3.42 18.65 12.52
N ALA A 100 -2.14 18.33 12.29
CA ALA A 100 -1.45 18.76 11.06
C ALA A 100 -2.03 18.07 9.81
N LEU A 101 -2.34 16.77 9.90
CA LEU A 101 -2.95 16.01 8.80
C LEU A 101 -4.38 16.49 8.49
N TYR A 102 -5.13 16.87 9.50
CA TYR A 102 -6.48 17.44 9.32
C TYR A 102 -6.44 18.83 8.70
N GLY A 103 -5.51 19.67 9.14
CA GLY A 103 -5.33 21.03 8.64
C GLY A 103 -4.65 21.14 7.28
N TYR A 104 -4.45 20.03 6.55
CA TYR A 104 -3.79 20.04 5.26
C TYR A 104 -4.57 20.83 4.22
N ILE A 105 -3.87 21.76 3.56
CA ILE A 105 -4.39 22.56 2.46
C ILE A 105 -3.69 22.08 1.18
N ASN A 106 -4.47 21.74 0.17
CA ASN A 106 -3.93 21.31 -1.12
C ASN A 106 -3.25 22.51 -1.81
N PRO A 107 -1.92 22.47 -2.05
CA PRO A 107 -1.18 23.60 -2.61
C PRO A 107 -1.57 23.94 -4.05
N LYS A 108 -2.24 23.02 -4.77
CA LYS A 108 -2.64 23.25 -6.16
C LYS A 108 -3.89 24.12 -6.30
N ASN A 109 -4.79 24.08 -5.34
CA ASN A 109 -6.08 24.79 -5.41
C ASN A 109 -6.41 25.62 -4.16
N GLY A 110 -5.57 25.55 -3.12
CA GLY A 110 -5.76 26.31 -1.87
C GLY A 110 -6.95 25.84 -1.01
N GLN A 111 -7.55 24.67 -1.31
CA GLN A 111 -8.70 24.15 -0.58
C GLN A 111 -8.25 23.21 0.55
N ASN A 112 -9.06 23.18 1.62
CA ASN A 112 -8.89 22.18 2.67
C ASN A 112 -9.06 20.79 2.09
N ALA A 113 -8.10 19.93 2.41
CA ALA A 113 -8.05 18.54 1.95
C ALA A 113 -7.61 17.62 3.10
N PRO A 114 -8.42 17.50 4.17
CA PRO A 114 -8.05 16.77 5.37
C PRO A 114 -7.69 15.31 5.02
N LEU A 115 -6.59 14.85 5.60
CA LEU A 115 -6.08 13.48 5.39
C LEU A 115 -6.58 12.50 6.48
N VAL A 116 -7.12 13.03 7.57
CA VAL A 116 -7.80 12.28 8.63
C VAL A 116 -9.22 12.80 8.80
N SER A 117 -10.13 11.94 9.30
CA SER A 117 -11.53 12.31 9.49
C SER A 117 -11.73 13.25 10.69
N ASP A 118 -12.85 13.99 10.68
CA ASP A 118 -13.29 14.84 11.81
C ASP A 118 -13.35 14.04 13.11
N GLU A 119 -13.92 12.83 13.05
CA GLU A 119 -14.06 11.92 14.18
C GLU A 119 -12.71 11.53 14.79
N VAL A 120 -11.70 11.19 13.96
CA VAL A 120 -10.36 10.85 14.45
C VAL A 120 -9.67 12.05 15.09
N LEU A 121 -9.81 13.25 14.51
CA LEU A 121 -9.26 14.46 15.09
C LEU A 121 -9.89 14.77 16.48
N GLU A 122 -11.21 14.68 16.58
CA GLU A 122 -11.93 14.90 17.83
C GLU A 122 -11.46 13.91 18.91
N ILE A 123 -11.46 12.61 18.60
CA ILE A 123 -11.02 11.56 19.52
C ILE A 123 -9.56 11.77 19.95
N ALA A 124 -8.67 12.06 19.00
CA ALA A 124 -7.25 12.29 19.29
C ALA A 124 -7.02 13.53 20.16
N THR A 125 -7.85 14.55 20.01
CA THR A 125 -7.79 15.78 20.82
C THR A 125 -8.28 15.55 22.25
N LEU A 126 -9.42 14.90 22.39
CA LEU A 126 -10.04 14.62 23.71
C LEU A 126 -9.21 13.63 24.54
N ASN A 127 -8.51 12.69 23.90
CA ASN A 127 -7.75 11.63 24.58
C ASN A 127 -6.23 11.79 24.40
N LYS A 128 -5.77 13.01 24.16
CA LYS A 128 -4.39 13.34 23.80
C LYS A 128 -3.35 12.69 24.69
N GLU A 129 -3.44 12.89 26.00
CA GLU A 129 -2.43 12.42 26.96
C GLU A 129 -2.36 10.90 26.98
N ARG A 130 -3.50 10.25 26.92
CA ARG A 130 -3.61 8.79 26.98
C ARG A 130 -3.07 8.14 25.71
N LEU A 131 -3.41 8.68 24.54
CA LEU A 131 -2.95 8.16 23.23
C LEU A 131 -1.46 8.42 23.03
N ASP A 132 -0.98 9.64 23.31
CA ASP A 132 0.44 9.99 23.21
C ASP A 132 1.30 9.09 24.14
N ALA A 133 0.82 8.78 25.34
CA ALA A 133 1.52 7.91 26.29
C ALA A 133 1.51 6.42 25.90
N ALA A 134 0.50 5.95 25.16
CA ALA A 134 0.40 4.55 24.74
C ALA A 134 1.36 4.18 23.61
N ILE A 135 1.83 5.15 22.83
CA ILE A 135 2.65 4.89 21.66
C ILE A 135 4.10 4.59 22.04
N VAL A 136 4.61 3.44 21.59
CA VAL A 136 5.97 2.96 21.85
C VAL A 136 6.84 3.14 20.60
N TYR A 137 7.43 4.32 20.43
CA TYR A 137 8.24 4.67 19.25
C TYR A 137 9.50 3.81 19.05
N GLN A 138 10.00 3.16 20.11
CA GLN A 138 11.16 2.27 19.99
C GLN A 138 10.89 1.10 19.04
N ARG A 139 9.64 0.66 18.90
CA ARG A 139 9.24 -0.44 18.00
C ARG A 139 9.41 -0.09 16.52
N ASP A 140 9.50 1.20 16.15
CA ASP A 140 9.85 1.60 14.78
C ASP A 140 11.25 1.11 14.36
N TYR A 141 12.18 0.97 15.31
CA TYR A 141 13.54 0.49 15.06
C TYR A 141 13.66 -1.04 14.91
N GLU A 142 12.57 -1.77 15.03
CA GLU A 142 12.51 -3.23 14.89
C GLU A 142 12.15 -3.72 13.48
N TYR A 143 11.85 -2.82 12.56
CA TYR A 143 11.68 -3.15 11.15
C TYR A 143 13.01 -3.47 10.48
N ASP A 144 12.97 -4.30 9.44
CA ASP A 144 14.04 -4.37 8.45
C ASP A 144 13.90 -3.24 7.42
N PHE A 145 14.91 -3.08 6.56
CA PHE A 145 14.91 -1.97 5.61
C PHE A 145 13.78 -2.06 4.58
N PHE A 146 13.50 -3.26 4.07
CA PHE A 146 12.44 -3.47 3.09
C PHE A 146 11.06 -3.18 3.69
N GLY A 147 10.79 -3.71 4.89
CA GLY A 147 9.54 -3.47 5.61
C GLY A 147 9.32 -1.99 5.91
N TYR A 148 10.33 -1.32 6.47
CA TYR A 148 10.26 0.12 6.75
C TYR A 148 10.04 0.95 5.48
N LYS A 149 10.82 0.71 4.41
CA LYS A 149 10.68 1.46 3.14
C LYS A 149 9.33 1.21 2.48
N THR A 150 8.75 0.03 2.64
CA THR A 150 7.39 -0.27 2.18
C THR A 150 6.36 0.59 2.93
N LEU A 151 6.46 0.68 4.26
CA LEU A 151 5.60 1.55 5.07
C LEU A 151 5.79 3.01 4.68
N GLU A 152 7.02 3.49 4.65
CA GLU A 152 7.35 4.87 4.30
C GLU A 152 6.81 5.27 2.93
N LYS A 153 7.02 4.44 1.91
CA LYS A 153 6.64 4.74 0.53
C LYS A 153 5.14 4.69 0.30
N SER A 154 4.44 3.72 0.90
CA SER A 154 3.09 3.37 0.48
C SER A 154 2.02 3.62 1.54
N TYR A 155 2.35 3.61 2.85
CA TYR A 155 1.35 3.58 3.91
C TYR A 155 1.29 4.85 4.77
N LEU A 156 2.45 5.48 5.03
CA LEU A 156 2.47 6.70 5.84
C LEU A 156 1.80 7.86 5.11
N LEU A 157 0.93 8.58 5.80
CA LEU A 157 0.32 9.79 5.28
C LEU A 157 1.36 10.90 5.09
N ARG A 158 1.20 11.68 4.03
CA ARG A 158 2.18 12.67 3.59
C ARG A 158 1.56 14.05 3.46
N ILE A 159 2.31 15.05 3.86
CA ILE A 159 2.03 16.45 3.57
C ILE A 159 3.06 16.92 2.54
N ASP A 160 2.62 17.42 1.41
CA ASP A 160 3.49 17.88 0.30
C ASP A 160 4.56 16.87 -0.13
N GLY A 161 4.18 15.60 -0.14
CA GLY A 161 5.07 14.50 -0.55
C GLY A 161 6.06 14.02 0.53
N VAL A 162 6.08 14.66 1.71
CA VAL A 162 6.93 14.27 2.85
C VAL A 162 6.10 13.49 3.87
N PRO A 163 6.59 12.35 4.41
CA PRO A 163 5.90 11.63 5.47
C PRO A 163 5.64 12.54 6.69
N ALA A 164 4.38 12.60 7.13
CA ALA A 164 3.97 13.42 8.27
C ALA A 164 3.77 12.59 9.54
N GLU A 165 3.51 11.30 9.41
CA GLU A 165 3.35 10.37 10.52
C GLU A 165 4.48 9.34 10.58
N ARG A 166 4.73 8.79 11.77
CA ARG A 166 5.63 7.65 12.00
C ARG A 166 4.87 6.33 11.89
N PRO A 167 5.53 5.16 11.69
CA PRO A 167 4.83 3.88 11.63
C PRO A 167 3.92 3.62 12.85
N GLN A 168 4.39 3.91 14.07
CA GLN A 168 3.58 3.71 15.27
C GLN A 168 2.35 4.64 15.31
N GLN A 169 2.46 5.85 14.81
CA GLN A 169 1.32 6.78 14.70
C GLN A 169 0.32 6.32 13.64
N MET A 170 0.79 5.78 12.52
CA MET A 170 -0.07 5.15 11.52
C MET A 170 -0.87 3.99 12.14
N LEU A 171 -0.24 3.10 12.90
CA LEU A 171 -0.91 1.99 13.57
C LEU A 171 -1.97 2.48 14.56
N MET A 172 -1.67 3.53 15.35
CA MET A 172 -2.65 4.14 16.26
C MET A 172 -3.81 4.79 15.49
N ARG A 173 -3.54 5.50 14.39
CA ARG A 173 -4.58 6.08 13.52
C ARG A 173 -5.51 5.00 12.97
N VAL A 174 -4.95 3.88 12.52
CA VAL A 174 -5.72 2.73 12.02
C VAL A 174 -6.60 2.16 13.13
N SER A 175 -6.05 1.96 14.32
CA SER A 175 -6.80 1.46 15.48
C SER A 175 -7.97 2.38 15.87
N LEU A 176 -7.74 3.69 15.90
CA LEU A 176 -8.80 4.68 16.14
C LEU A 176 -9.85 4.69 15.03
N GLY A 177 -9.45 4.54 13.78
CA GLY A 177 -10.37 4.46 12.64
C GLY A 177 -11.29 3.24 12.70
N ILE A 178 -10.86 2.16 13.37
CA ILE A 178 -11.64 0.93 13.58
C ILE A 178 -12.54 1.03 14.82
N HIS A 179 -11.95 1.38 15.96
CA HIS A 179 -12.62 1.33 17.27
C HIS A 179 -13.28 2.65 17.69
N LYS A 180 -12.93 3.74 17.01
CA LYS A 180 -13.51 5.07 17.24
C LYS A 180 -13.37 5.51 18.70
N ALA A 181 -14.48 5.79 19.38
CA ALA A 181 -14.50 6.27 20.75
C ALA A 181 -14.13 5.20 21.82
N ASP A 182 -14.03 3.93 21.45
CA ASP A 182 -13.54 2.87 22.34
C ASP A 182 -12.00 2.91 22.40
N ILE A 183 -11.49 3.77 23.28
CA ILE A 183 -10.06 4.03 23.42
C ILE A 183 -9.30 2.81 23.97
N ASP A 184 -9.93 2.01 24.83
CA ASP A 184 -9.29 0.81 25.38
C ASP A 184 -9.07 -0.23 24.30
N ALA A 185 -10.08 -0.53 23.48
CA ALA A 185 -9.97 -1.43 22.35
C ALA A 185 -9.00 -0.89 21.27
N ALA A 186 -8.97 0.44 21.07
CA ALA A 186 -8.04 1.06 20.13
C ALA A 186 -6.58 0.88 20.58
N ILE A 187 -6.27 1.09 21.85
CA ILE A 187 -4.93 0.91 22.42
C ILE A 187 -4.52 -0.57 22.38
N GLU A 188 -5.41 -1.49 22.72
CA GLU A 188 -5.16 -2.93 22.65
C GLU A 188 -4.81 -3.36 21.22
N THR A 189 -5.64 -2.98 20.25
CA THR A 189 -5.41 -3.27 18.84
C THR A 189 -4.10 -2.65 18.31
N TYR A 190 -3.79 -1.42 18.75
CA TYR A 190 -2.52 -0.78 18.47
C TYR A 190 -1.34 -1.64 18.97
N HIS A 191 -1.37 -2.09 20.22
CA HIS A 191 -0.30 -2.91 20.78
C HIS A 191 -0.15 -4.23 20.02
N LEU A 192 -1.24 -4.93 19.73
CA LEU A 192 -1.21 -6.18 18.97
C LEU A 192 -0.59 -6.01 17.58
N MET A 193 -0.95 -4.95 16.84
CA MET A 193 -0.34 -4.65 15.55
C MET A 193 1.13 -4.21 15.68
N SER A 194 1.42 -3.36 16.65
CA SER A 194 2.74 -2.81 16.92
C SER A 194 3.76 -3.89 17.34
N GLU A 195 3.29 -4.90 18.07
CA GLU A 195 4.06 -6.08 18.48
C GLU A 195 4.08 -7.19 17.40
N LYS A 196 3.46 -6.94 16.24
CA LYS A 196 3.45 -7.84 15.07
C LYS A 196 2.70 -9.16 15.28
N TRP A 197 1.72 -9.19 16.18
CA TRP A 197 0.82 -10.34 16.34
C TRP A 197 -0.06 -10.54 15.11
N PHE A 198 -0.52 -9.45 14.50
CA PHE A 198 -1.23 -9.44 13.23
C PHE A 198 -1.07 -8.10 12.52
N THR A 199 -1.51 -8.04 11.28
CA THR A 199 -1.67 -6.80 10.51
C THR A 199 -2.97 -6.84 9.72
N HIS A 200 -3.56 -5.68 9.50
CA HIS A 200 -4.70 -5.55 8.61
C HIS A 200 -4.29 -5.58 7.14
N ALA A 201 -5.25 -5.89 6.27
CA ALA A 201 -5.07 -5.78 4.83
C ALA A 201 -4.85 -4.32 4.40
N THR A 202 -4.22 -4.15 3.24
CA THR A 202 -3.83 -2.84 2.70
C THR A 202 -4.95 -1.79 2.69
N PRO A 203 -6.20 -2.07 2.26
CA PRO A 203 -7.26 -1.06 2.28
C PRO A 203 -7.57 -0.53 3.68
N THR A 204 -7.57 -1.38 4.69
CA THR A 204 -7.73 -0.95 6.10
C THR A 204 -6.59 -0.04 6.52
N MET A 205 -5.34 -0.43 6.24
CA MET A 205 -4.15 0.36 6.60
C MET A 205 -4.11 1.72 5.88
N PHE A 206 -4.63 1.80 4.65
CA PHE A 206 -4.69 3.06 3.90
C PHE A 206 -5.81 3.98 4.35
N ASN A 207 -6.99 3.42 4.60
CA ASN A 207 -8.23 4.17 4.66
C ASN A 207 -8.79 4.35 6.08
N ALA A 208 -8.38 3.49 7.04
CA ALA A 208 -8.86 3.64 8.42
C ALA A 208 -8.43 4.97 9.02
N GLY A 209 -9.39 5.70 9.58
CA GLY A 209 -9.17 7.03 10.15
C GLY A 209 -9.07 8.17 9.13
N THR A 210 -9.28 7.90 7.83
CA THR A 210 -9.35 8.92 6.79
C THR A 210 -10.80 9.34 6.50
N PRO A 211 -11.04 10.44 5.75
CA PRO A 211 -12.40 10.85 5.37
C PRO A 211 -13.16 9.85 4.48
N ALA A 212 -12.46 8.90 3.84
CA ALA A 212 -13.06 7.86 2.99
C ALA A 212 -12.71 6.46 3.53
N PRO A 213 -13.31 5.99 4.64
CA PRO A 213 -12.88 4.83 5.39
C PRO A 213 -13.35 3.50 4.79
N GLN A 214 -13.07 3.23 3.51
CA GLN A 214 -13.33 1.90 2.93
C GLN A 214 -12.24 0.92 3.39
N MET A 215 -12.62 0.00 4.29
CA MET A 215 -11.69 -0.93 4.94
C MET A 215 -11.73 -2.35 4.38
N SER A 216 -12.75 -2.72 3.59
CA SER A 216 -12.83 -4.05 2.97
C SER A 216 -11.79 -4.20 1.86
N SER A 217 -11.10 -5.34 1.84
CA SER A 217 -10.03 -5.61 0.87
C SER A 217 -10.49 -6.36 -0.36
N CYS A 218 -11.53 -7.20 -0.23
CA CYS A 218 -11.99 -8.10 -1.28
C CYS A 218 -13.51 -8.12 -1.38
N PHE A 219 -13.99 -8.17 -2.61
CA PHE A 219 -15.42 -8.14 -2.93
C PHE A 219 -15.74 -9.25 -3.92
N LEU A 220 -16.82 -9.98 -3.67
CA LEU A 220 -17.36 -10.95 -4.59
C LEU A 220 -18.61 -10.36 -5.25
N LEU A 221 -18.62 -10.35 -6.57
CA LEU A 221 -19.74 -9.88 -7.37
C LEU A 221 -20.26 -11.01 -8.25
N ALA A 222 -21.57 -11.12 -8.33
CA ALA A 222 -22.23 -11.86 -9.40
C ALA A 222 -22.53 -10.89 -10.56
N MET A 223 -22.25 -11.32 -11.78
CA MET A 223 -22.72 -10.60 -12.96
C MET A 223 -24.24 -10.48 -12.87
N LYS A 224 -24.74 -9.28 -13.07
CA LYS A 224 -26.17 -9.03 -13.15
C LYS A 224 -26.78 -9.72 -14.38
N GLU A 225 -27.92 -9.27 -14.85
CA GLU A 225 -28.59 -9.86 -15.98
C GLU A 225 -27.71 -9.93 -17.24
N ASP A 226 -27.94 -10.94 -18.07
CA ASP A 226 -27.35 -11.09 -19.41
C ASP A 226 -27.97 -10.07 -20.37
N SER A 227 -27.69 -8.80 -20.12
CA SER A 227 -28.14 -7.62 -20.85
C SER A 227 -27.05 -6.56 -20.85
N ILE A 228 -27.14 -5.61 -21.78
CA ILE A 228 -26.20 -4.47 -21.79
C ILE A 228 -26.27 -3.71 -20.47
N ASP A 229 -27.46 -3.44 -19.97
CA ASP A 229 -27.63 -2.72 -18.70
C ASP A 229 -26.99 -3.48 -17.52
N GLY A 230 -27.25 -4.78 -17.39
CA GLY A 230 -26.71 -5.61 -16.32
C GLY A 230 -25.17 -5.72 -16.38
N ILE A 231 -24.61 -5.89 -17.58
CA ILE A 231 -23.16 -5.96 -17.80
C ILE A 231 -22.48 -4.63 -17.41
N PHE A 232 -23.00 -3.50 -17.87
CA PHE A 232 -22.41 -2.19 -17.60
C PHE A 232 -22.65 -1.70 -16.16
N GLU A 233 -23.77 -2.06 -15.55
CA GLU A 233 -24.00 -1.81 -14.12
C GLU A 233 -22.97 -2.57 -13.26
N THR A 234 -22.73 -3.85 -13.57
CA THR A 234 -21.67 -4.64 -12.90
C THR A 234 -20.29 -4.03 -13.12
N LEU A 235 -19.98 -3.57 -14.32
CA LEU A 235 -18.73 -2.88 -14.64
C LEU A 235 -18.56 -1.61 -13.80
N SER A 236 -19.62 -0.81 -13.66
CA SER A 236 -19.61 0.40 -12.83
C SER A 236 -19.33 0.09 -11.37
N LEU A 237 -19.95 -0.96 -10.82
CA LEU A 237 -19.65 -1.44 -9.46
C LEU A 237 -18.20 -1.86 -9.31
N CYS A 238 -17.64 -2.61 -10.28
CA CYS A 238 -16.23 -2.99 -10.30
C CYS A 238 -15.31 -1.76 -10.27
N ALA A 239 -15.62 -0.73 -11.07
CA ALA A 239 -14.83 0.50 -11.10
C ALA A 239 -14.85 1.25 -9.76
N GLN A 240 -16.03 1.35 -9.12
CA GLN A 240 -16.18 2.01 -7.82
C GLN A 240 -15.42 1.28 -6.71
N ILE A 241 -15.48 -0.05 -6.67
CA ILE A 241 -14.74 -0.88 -5.71
C ILE A 241 -13.23 -0.75 -5.96
N SER A 242 -12.79 -0.83 -7.21
CA SER A 242 -11.37 -0.69 -7.58
C SER A 242 -10.80 0.66 -7.15
N LYS A 243 -11.53 1.76 -7.32
CA LYS A 243 -11.16 3.10 -6.84
C LYS A 243 -10.81 3.12 -5.34
N SER A 244 -11.49 2.30 -4.54
CA SER A 244 -11.27 2.20 -3.09
C SER A 244 -10.23 1.16 -2.68
N ALA A 245 -9.40 0.69 -3.62
CA ALA A 245 -8.37 -0.33 -3.41
C ALA A 245 -8.90 -1.75 -3.10
N GLY A 246 -10.16 -2.04 -3.42
CA GLY A 246 -10.75 -3.38 -3.29
C GLY A 246 -10.36 -4.31 -4.44
N GLY A 247 -9.97 -5.54 -4.15
CA GLY A 247 -9.86 -6.63 -5.13
C GLY A 247 -11.24 -7.22 -5.42
N ILE A 248 -11.47 -7.68 -6.65
CA ILE A 248 -12.79 -8.12 -7.11
C ILE A 248 -12.71 -9.56 -7.64
N GLY A 249 -13.62 -10.41 -7.16
CA GLY A 249 -13.95 -11.69 -7.76
C GLY A 249 -15.30 -11.60 -8.45
N LEU A 250 -15.35 -11.89 -9.75
CA LEU A 250 -16.55 -11.76 -10.57
C LEU A 250 -16.85 -13.08 -11.31
N SER A 251 -18.04 -13.65 -11.10
CA SER A 251 -18.53 -14.76 -11.90
C SER A 251 -19.27 -14.25 -13.15
N VAL A 252 -18.95 -14.82 -14.32
CA VAL A 252 -19.53 -14.44 -15.61
C VAL A 252 -20.25 -15.61 -16.29
N SER A 253 -20.50 -16.70 -15.58
CA SER A 253 -21.07 -17.93 -16.13
C SER A 253 -22.51 -17.78 -16.66
N ASN A 254 -23.24 -16.74 -16.23
CA ASN A 254 -24.59 -16.45 -16.66
C ASN A 254 -24.71 -15.65 -17.98
N ILE A 255 -23.58 -15.17 -18.51
CA ILE A 255 -23.58 -14.44 -19.78
C ILE A 255 -23.57 -15.42 -20.94
N ARG A 256 -24.41 -15.16 -21.95
CA ARG A 256 -24.53 -16.01 -23.15
C ARG A 256 -23.21 -16.08 -23.93
N ALA A 257 -22.97 -17.23 -24.51
CA ALA A 257 -21.76 -17.48 -25.33
C ALA A 257 -21.87 -16.80 -26.72
N SER A 258 -20.73 -16.75 -27.40
CA SER A 258 -20.59 -16.32 -28.78
C SER A 258 -21.50 -17.17 -29.68
N GLY A 259 -22.17 -16.52 -30.66
CA GLY A 259 -23.12 -17.17 -31.57
C GLY A 259 -24.52 -17.39 -31.01
N SER A 260 -24.78 -17.13 -29.71
CA SER A 260 -26.11 -17.24 -29.13
C SER A 260 -27.05 -16.20 -29.74
N TYR A 261 -28.31 -16.64 -30.03
CA TYR A 261 -29.33 -15.78 -30.62
C TYR A 261 -29.75 -14.64 -29.68
N ILE A 262 -29.87 -13.43 -30.21
CA ILE A 262 -30.39 -12.26 -29.51
C ILE A 262 -31.85 -12.02 -29.88
N LYS A 263 -32.74 -12.23 -28.92
CA LYS A 263 -34.18 -12.03 -29.11
C LYS A 263 -34.47 -10.55 -29.42
N GLY A 264 -35.21 -10.30 -30.46
CA GLY A 264 -35.69 -8.96 -30.86
C GLY A 264 -34.82 -8.25 -31.90
N SER A 265 -33.51 -8.53 -32.00
CA SER A 265 -32.65 -7.96 -33.05
C SER A 265 -32.37 -8.90 -34.22
N GLY A 266 -32.61 -10.20 -34.06
CA GLY A 266 -32.27 -11.23 -35.05
C GLY A 266 -30.79 -11.47 -35.21
N GLY A 267 -29.92 -10.85 -34.36
CA GLY A 267 -28.47 -10.98 -34.36
C GLY A 267 -27.96 -12.09 -33.43
N THR A 268 -26.67 -12.24 -33.40
CA THR A 268 -25.95 -13.18 -32.51
C THR A 268 -25.01 -12.46 -31.56
N SER A 269 -24.84 -13.05 -30.38
CA SER A 269 -23.92 -12.55 -29.34
C SER A 269 -22.44 -12.67 -29.79
N ASN A 270 -21.63 -11.71 -29.40
CA ASN A 270 -20.17 -11.76 -29.53
C ASN A 270 -19.50 -12.56 -28.41
N GLY A 271 -20.24 -12.97 -27.37
CA GLY A 271 -19.77 -13.78 -26.26
C GLY A 271 -18.93 -13.06 -25.21
N LEU A 272 -18.18 -13.85 -24.42
CA LEU A 272 -17.44 -13.34 -23.26
C LEU A 272 -16.21 -12.51 -23.64
N VAL A 273 -15.47 -12.85 -24.69
CA VAL A 273 -14.16 -12.26 -24.97
C VAL A 273 -14.24 -10.75 -25.18
N PRO A 274 -15.09 -10.19 -26.05
CA PRO A 274 -15.19 -8.74 -26.22
C PRO A 274 -15.70 -8.02 -24.96
N MET A 275 -16.60 -8.63 -24.22
CA MET A 275 -17.07 -8.10 -22.93
C MET A 275 -15.92 -8.01 -21.93
N LEU A 276 -15.14 -9.09 -21.75
CA LEU A 276 -14.01 -9.11 -20.80
C LEU A 276 -12.90 -8.14 -21.17
N ARG A 277 -12.73 -7.80 -22.46
CA ARG A 277 -11.82 -6.72 -22.86
C ARG A 277 -12.23 -5.35 -22.32
N VAL A 278 -13.51 -5.08 -22.20
CA VAL A 278 -13.99 -3.85 -21.57
C VAL A 278 -13.64 -3.83 -20.10
N TYR A 279 -13.82 -4.96 -19.40
CA TYR A 279 -13.39 -5.12 -17.98
C TYR A 279 -11.88 -5.01 -17.81
N ASP A 280 -11.10 -5.58 -18.72
CA ASP A 280 -9.64 -5.51 -18.76
C ASP A 280 -9.15 -4.04 -18.85
N ASN A 281 -9.69 -3.29 -19.80
CA ASN A 281 -9.37 -1.87 -19.94
C ASN A 281 -9.83 -1.04 -18.73
N THR A 282 -10.96 -1.39 -18.13
CA THR A 282 -11.45 -0.72 -16.91
C THR A 282 -10.52 -1.00 -15.73
N ALA A 283 -10.08 -2.24 -15.54
CA ALA A 283 -9.10 -2.58 -14.50
C ALA A 283 -7.77 -1.83 -14.65
N ARG A 284 -7.34 -1.57 -15.89
CA ARG A 284 -6.15 -0.76 -16.17
C ARG A 284 -6.37 0.73 -15.92
N TYR A 285 -7.55 1.24 -16.26
CA TYR A 285 -7.88 2.66 -16.15
C TYR A 285 -8.13 3.08 -14.70
N VAL A 286 -8.84 2.25 -13.92
CA VAL A 286 -9.22 2.59 -12.54
C VAL A 286 -8.19 2.03 -11.57
N ASP A 287 -7.21 2.87 -11.24
CA ASP A 287 -6.19 2.53 -10.26
C ASP A 287 -6.76 2.43 -8.85
N GLN A 288 -6.29 1.44 -8.10
CA GLN A 288 -6.64 1.26 -6.69
C GLN A 288 -5.99 2.34 -5.81
N GLY A 289 -6.83 3.00 -5.00
CA GLY A 289 -6.37 3.95 -4.00
C GLY A 289 -5.61 5.14 -4.57
N GLY A 290 -6.01 5.68 -5.74
CA GLY A 290 -5.43 6.88 -6.33
C GLY A 290 -3.99 6.67 -6.84
N GLY A 291 -3.72 5.57 -7.53
CA GLY A 291 -2.42 5.26 -8.14
C GLY A 291 -1.47 4.45 -7.25
N LYS A 292 -1.90 4.04 -6.06
CA LYS A 292 -1.07 3.21 -5.15
C LYS A 292 -0.94 1.76 -5.62
N ARG A 293 -1.97 1.22 -6.30
CA ARG A 293 -2.01 -0.14 -6.88
C ARG A 293 -2.81 -0.14 -8.18
N LYS A 294 -2.53 -1.12 -9.06
CA LYS A 294 -3.38 -1.39 -10.23
C LYS A 294 -4.64 -2.13 -9.81
N GLY A 295 -5.75 -1.95 -10.55
CA GLY A 295 -6.97 -2.71 -10.38
C GLY A 295 -6.72 -4.21 -10.50
N ALA A 296 -7.42 -5.02 -9.68
CA ALA A 296 -7.27 -6.47 -9.67
C ALA A 296 -8.65 -7.12 -9.73
N PHE A 297 -9.02 -7.63 -10.91
CA PHE A 297 -10.28 -8.33 -11.17
C PHE A 297 -9.98 -9.79 -11.49
N ALA A 298 -10.47 -10.70 -10.65
CA ALA A 298 -10.45 -12.15 -10.88
C ALA A 298 -11.79 -12.59 -11.45
N VAL A 299 -11.78 -13.14 -12.65
CA VAL A 299 -12.99 -13.57 -13.38
C VAL A 299 -13.09 -15.09 -13.31
N TYR A 300 -14.27 -15.57 -12.90
CA TYR A 300 -14.59 -16.98 -12.72
C TYR A 300 -15.58 -17.45 -13.79
N LEU A 301 -15.27 -18.60 -14.40
CA LEU A 301 -16.13 -19.26 -15.38
C LEU A 301 -16.30 -20.75 -15.04
N GLU A 302 -17.50 -21.25 -15.20
CA GLU A 302 -17.76 -22.70 -15.09
C GLU A 302 -17.38 -23.43 -16.38
N PRO A 303 -16.84 -24.67 -16.33
CA PRO A 303 -16.30 -25.40 -17.49
C PRO A 303 -17.32 -25.83 -18.52
N TRP A 304 -18.61 -25.80 -18.19
CA TRP A 304 -19.70 -26.12 -19.12
C TRP A 304 -20.05 -24.97 -20.09
N HIS A 305 -19.51 -23.76 -19.87
CA HIS A 305 -19.80 -22.61 -20.70
C HIS A 305 -19.20 -22.79 -22.11
N ALA A 306 -20.00 -22.46 -23.17
CA ALA A 306 -19.55 -22.72 -24.54
C ALA A 306 -18.31 -21.92 -24.98
N ASP A 307 -18.05 -20.73 -24.39
CA ASP A 307 -16.85 -19.93 -24.64
C ASP A 307 -15.64 -20.35 -23.81
N VAL A 308 -15.68 -21.49 -23.09
CA VAL A 308 -14.61 -21.89 -22.15
C VAL A 308 -13.22 -21.93 -22.78
N MET A 309 -13.12 -22.44 -24.03
CA MET A 309 -11.82 -22.52 -24.72
C MET A 309 -11.26 -21.15 -25.05
N ALA A 310 -12.11 -20.23 -25.52
CA ALA A 310 -11.72 -18.84 -25.76
C ALA A 310 -11.32 -18.10 -24.48
N PHE A 311 -12.02 -18.39 -23.36
CA PHE A 311 -11.71 -17.87 -22.04
C PHE A 311 -10.31 -18.33 -21.54
N LEU A 312 -9.97 -19.60 -21.71
CA LEU A 312 -8.67 -20.14 -21.37
C LEU A 312 -7.51 -19.52 -22.16
N ASP A 313 -7.82 -19.03 -23.36
CA ASP A 313 -6.85 -18.41 -24.26
C ASP A 313 -6.61 -16.92 -24.02
N LEU A 314 -7.38 -16.27 -23.12
CA LEU A 314 -7.32 -14.81 -22.91
C LEU A 314 -5.94 -14.28 -22.48
N LYS A 315 -5.11 -15.08 -21.82
CA LYS A 315 -3.75 -14.71 -21.37
C LYS A 315 -2.61 -15.22 -22.28
N LYS A 316 -2.90 -15.89 -23.37
CA LYS A 316 -1.85 -16.36 -24.27
C LYS A 316 -0.99 -15.20 -24.79
N ASN A 317 0.32 -15.40 -24.89
CA ASN A 317 1.28 -14.39 -25.33
C ASN A 317 1.32 -14.20 -26.86
N HIS A 318 0.62 -15.04 -27.60
CA HIS A 318 0.57 -15.05 -29.06
C HIS A 318 -0.87 -15.05 -29.57
N GLY A 319 -1.06 -14.83 -30.86
CA GLY A 319 -2.36 -14.77 -31.51
C GLY A 319 -2.88 -13.32 -31.63
N LYS A 320 -4.15 -13.20 -32.04
CA LYS A 320 -4.77 -11.91 -32.27
C LYS A 320 -5.02 -11.18 -30.95
N GLU A 321 -4.63 -9.93 -30.87
CA GLU A 321 -4.74 -9.11 -29.67
C GLU A 321 -6.20 -8.82 -29.28
N GLU A 322 -7.09 -8.74 -30.26
CA GLU A 322 -8.53 -8.61 -30.02
C GLU A 322 -9.18 -9.80 -29.29
N ALA A 323 -8.48 -10.96 -29.26
CA ALA A 323 -8.91 -12.16 -28.53
C ALA A 323 -8.18 -12.30 -27.17
N ARG A 324 -7.59 -11.23 -26.66
CA ARG A 324 -6.82 -11.22 -25.40
C ARG A 324 -7.36 -10.20 -24.42
N ALA A 325 -7.26 -10.51 -23.11
CA ALA A 325 -7.52 -9.62 -21.98
C ALA A 325 -6.56 -10.02 -20.85
N ARG A 326 -5.33 -9.49 -20.87
CA ARG A 326 -4.22 -10.02 -20.07
C ARG A 326 -4.10 -9.44 -18.68
N ASP A 327 -4.72 -8.30 -18.39
CA ASP A 327 -4.63 -7.63 -17.09
C ASP A 327 -5.65 -8.19 -16.07
N LEU A 328 -6.65 -8.97 -16.55
CA LEU A 328 -7.56 -9.71 -15.67
C LEU A 328 -6.89 -11.00 -15.16
N PHE A 329 -7.35 -11.48 -14.02
CA PHE A 329 -7.03 -12.81 -13.50
C PHE A 329 -8.16 -13.77 -13.84
N TYR A 330 -7.84 -15.03 -14.15
CA TYR A 330 -8.82 -16.02 -14.57
C TYR A 330 -8.79 -17.25 -13.71
N ALA A 331 -9.97 -17.77 -13.39
CA ALA A 331 -10.13 -19.01 -12.64
C ALA A 331 -11.33 -19.81 -13.19
N MET A 332 -11.22 -21.14 -13.10
CA MET A 332 -12.32 -22.03 -13.39
C MET A 332 -13.07 -22.36 -12.11
N TRP A 333 -14.39 -22.20 -12.12
CA TRP A 333 -15.25 -22.70 -11.06
C TRP A 333 -15.67 -24.15 -11.40
N VAL A 334 -14.93 -25.12 -10.86
CA VAL A 334 -15.05 -26.53 -11.26
C VAL A 334 -16.07 -27.25 -10.37
N PRO A 335 -17.25 -27.67 -10.89
CA PRO A 335 -18.22 -28.42 -10.11
C PRO A 335 -17.85 -29.90 -9.98
N ASP A 336 -18.39 -30.57 -8.94
CA ASP A 336 -18.16 -31.99 -8.68
C ASP A 336 -18.47 -32.90 -9.86
N LEU A 337 -19.51 -32.55 -10.63
CA LEU A 337 -19.89 -33.31 -11.82
C LEU A 337 -18.79 -33.33 -12.89
N PHE A 338 -18.06 -32.21 -13.06
CA PHE A 338 -16.92 -32.16 -13.97
C PHE A 338 -15.83 -33.13 -13.54
N MET A 339 -15.50 -33.14 -12.23
CA MET A 339 -14.48 -34.08 -11.69
C MET A 339 -14.91 -35.54 -11.81
N LYS A 340 -16.19 -35.84 -11.55
CA LYS A 340 -16.73 -37.18 -11.75
C LYS A 340 -16.63 -37.69 -13.20
N ARG A 341 -16.83 -36.78 -14.17
CA ARG A 341 -16.71 -37.14 -15.60
C ARG A 341 -15.28 -37.34 -16.09
N ILE A 342 -14.28 -36.77 -15.41
CA ILE A 342 -12.86 -36.98 -15.72
C ILE A 342 -12.39 -38.35 -15.22
N GLN A 343 -13.02 -38.92 -14.19
CA GLN A 343 -12.65 -40.21 -13.60
C GLN A 343 -13.14 -41.41 -14.39
N VAL A 344 -13.97 -41.19 -15.43
CA VAL A 344 -14.50 -42.26 -16.32
C VAL A 344 -13.68 -42.25 -17.63
#